data_2665ef852c358a91235e5a176985f391
#
_entry.id   2665ef852c358a91235e5a176985f391
#
_cell.length_a   1.000
_cell.length_b   1.000
_cell.length_c   1.000
_cell.angle_alpha   90.00
_cell.angle_beta   90.00
_cell.angle_gamma   90.00
#
_symmetry.space_group_name_H-M   'P 1'
#
loop_
_entity.id
_entity.type
_entity.pdbx_description
1 polymer ?
#
loop_
_entity_poly.entity_id
_entity_poly.type
_entity_poly.pdbx_seq_one_letter_code
_entity_poly.pdbx_strand_id
1 'polypeptide(L)'
;MSEREILETLEQLRAQIAAMDADVASKARLQSLVQGLEQKLRTPADEEHHLHLVEEVKDAISYFEVEHPRLTGILNDLMMALSSMGI
;
A
#
# COMPACT_ATOMS: atom_id res chain seq x y z
N MET A 1 11.58 -12.08 5.07
CA MET A 1 11.67 -10.74 5.30
C MET A 1 10.67 -9.88 4.59
N SER A 2 10.36 -10.13 3.33
CA SER A 2 9.42 -9.28 2.61
C SER A 2 8.03 -9.24 3.24
N GLU A 3 7.55 -10.37 3.75
CA GLU A 3 6.24 -10.40 4.40
C GLU A 3 6.22 -9.53 5.67
N ARG A 4 7.31 -9.56 6.41
CA ARG A 4 7.43 -8.76 7.62
C ARG A 4 7.47 -7.28 7.27
N GLU A 5 8.19 -6.93 6.21
CA GLU A 5 8.25 -5.56 5.72
C GLU A 5 6.87 -5.05 5.35
N ILE A 6 6.10 -5.89 4.66
CA ILE A 6 4.73 -5.53 4.28
C ILE A 6 3.87 -5.34 5.52
N LEU A 7 4.00 -6.21 6.52
CA LEU A 7 3.25 -6.07 7.77
C LEU A 7 3.55 -4.76 8.47
N GLU A 8 4.84 -4.43 8.59
CA GLU A 8 5.27 -3.19 9.23
C GLU A 8 4.77 -1.97 8.47
N THR A 9 4.89 -2.02 7.14
CA THR A 9 4.44 -0.92 6.31
C THR A 9 2.92 -0.77 6.36
N LEU A 10 2.21 -1.89 6.43
CA LEU A 10 0.77 -1.91 6.57
C LEU A 10 0.32 -1.23 7.87
N GLU A 11 1.04 -1.50 8.95
CA GLU A 11 0.77 -0.86 10.23
C GLU A 11 0.97 0.65 10.14
N GLN A 12 2.06 1.08 9.51
CA GLN A 12 2.34 2.49 9.30
C GLN A 12 1.26 3.13 8.45
N LEU A 13 0.82 2.42 7.41
CA LEU A 13 -0.21 2.92 6.51
C LEU A 13 -1.53 3.13 7.26
N ARG A 14 -1.92 2.15 8.08
CA ARG A 14 -3.15 2.26 8.87
C ARG A 14 -3.09 3.44 9.81
N ALA A 15 -1.95 3.62 10.49
CA ALA A 15 -1.76 4.74 11.41
C ALA A 15 -1.87 6.08 10.67
N GLN A 16 -1.28 6.16 9.48
CA GLN A 16 -1.30 7.38 8.68
C GLN A 16 -2.73 7.69 8.21
N ILE A 17 -3.48 6.67 7.79
CA ILE A 17 -4.87 6.84 7.37
C ILE A 17 -5.70 7.39 8.52
N ALA A 18 -5.50 6.87 9.72
CA ALA A 18 -6.24 7.30 10.90
C ALA A 18 -5.93 8.74 11.27
N ALA A 19 -4.70 9.18 11.02
CA ALA A 19 -4.25 10.52 11.41
C ALA A 19 -4.49 11.58 10.34
N MET A 20 -4.68 11.18 9.08
CA MET A 20 -4.76 12.16 8.00
C MET A 20 -6.13 12.80 7.89
N ASP A 21 -6.11 14.05 7.51
CA ASP A 21 -7.32 14.81 7.22
C ASP A 21 -7.55 14.77 5.71
N ALA A 22 -8.32 13.79 5.27
CA ALA A 22 -8.57 13.58 3.86
C ALA A 22 -10.05 13.31 3.63
N ASP A 23 -10.50 13.52 2.39
CA ASP A 23 -11.89 13.30 2.05
C ASP A 23 -12.21 11.79 2.00
N VAL A 24 -13.51 11.50 1.91
CA VAL A 24 -14.00 10.12 1.93
C VAL A 24 -13.44 9.30 0.77
N ALA A 25 -13.36 9.90 -0.41
CA ALA A 25 -12.86 9.20 -1.59
C ALA A 25 -11.39 8.81 -1.42
N SER A 26 -10.57 9.71 -0.89
CA SER A 26 -9.16 9.43 -0.65
C SER A 26 -8.98 8.32 0.39
N LYS A 27 -9.73 8.39 1.48
CA LYS A 27 -9.67 7.36 2.52
C LYS A 27 -10.14 6.01 2.00
N ALA A 28 -11.19 6.00 1.18
CA ALA A 28 -11.70 4.76 0.59
C ALA A 28 -10.65 4.11 -0.32
N ARG A 29 -9.94 4.92 -1.09
CA ARG A 29 -8.86 4.42 -1.95
C ARG A 29 -7.76 3.75 -1.11
N LEU A 30 -7.39 4.37 0.00
CA LEU A 30 -6.35 3.81 0.87
C LEU A 30 -6.82 2.56 1.60
N GLN A 31 -8.09 2.52 2.00
CA GLN A 31 -8.65 1.34 2.65
C GLN A 31 -8.71 0.16 1.68
N SER A 32 -9.02 0.42 0.42
CA SER A 32 -8.99 -0.60 -0.62
C SER A 32 -7.57 -1.17 -0.75
N LEU A 33 -6.58 -0.30 -0.71
CA LEU A 33 -5.18 -0.71 -0.77
C LEU A 33 -4.79 -1.57 0.43
N VAL A 34 -5.24 -1.18 1.64
CA VAL A 34 -5.01 -1.97 2.85
C VAL A 34 -5.58 -3.38 2.70
N GLN A 35 -6.80 -3.48 2.19
CA GLN A 35 -7.43 -4.79 1.97
C GLN A 35 -6.64 -5.63 0.96
N GLY A 36 -6.14 -4.99 -0.10
CA GLY A 36 -5.30 -5.67 -1.08
C GLY A 36 -4.03 -6.22 -0.47
N LEU A 37 -3.42 -5.46 0.44
CA LEU A 37 -2.22 -5.91 1.14
C LEU A 37 -2.50 -7.07 2.07
N GLU A 38 -3.62 -7.04 2.77
CA GLU A 38 -4.04 -8.16 3.62
C GLU A 38 -4.25 -9.41 2.81
N GLN A 39 -4.85 -9.27 1.64
CA GLN A 39 -5.05 -10.39 0.72
C GLN A 39 -3.70 -10.94 0.25
N LYS A 40 -2.74 -10.06 -0.06
CA LYS A 40 -1.39 -10.46 -0.47
C LYS A 40 -0.72 -11.32 0.59
N LEU A 41 -0.90 -10.96 1.86
CA LEU A 41 -0.32 -11.72 2.96
C LEU A 41 -0.97 -13.10 3.11
N ARG A 42 -2.24 -13.22 2.78
CA ARG A 42 -2.95 -14.51 2.85
C ARG A 42 -2.63 -15.41 1.68
N THR A 43 -2.45 -14.84 0.49
CA THR A 43 -2.17 -15.61 -0.73
C THR A 43 -0.98 -15.02 -1.48
N PRO A 44 0.23 -15.12 -0.89
CA PRO A 44 1.41 -14.45 -1.46
C PRO A 44 1.83 -14.94 -2.84
N ALA A 45 1.43 -16.15 -3.22
CA ALA A 45 1.81 -16.73 -4.50
C ALA A 45 0.87 -16.35 -5.65
N ASP A 46 -0.19 -15.60 -5.38
CA ASP A 46 -1.14 -15.20 -6.42
C ASP A 46 -0.54 -14.06 -7.26
N GLU A 47 -0.02 -14.43 -8.42
CA GLU A 47 0.67 -13.49 -9.31
C GLU A 47 -0.26 -12.41 -9.86
N GLU A 48 -1.46 -12.79 -10.21
CA GLU A 48 -2.44 -11.86 -10.76
C GLU A 48 -2.79 -10.78 -9.75
N HIS A 49 -3.04 -11.20 -8.52
CA HIS A 49 -3.31 -10.26 -7.42
C HIS A 49 -2.08 -9.39 -7.15
N HIS A 50 -0.89 -9.97 -7.20
CA HIS A 50 0.35 -9.22 -6.97
C HIS A 50 0.51 -8.08 -7.99
N LEU A 51 0.31 -8.39 -9.26
CA LEU A 51 0.43 -7.38 -10.33
C LEU A 51 -0.61 -6.28 -10.18
N HIS A 52 -1.83 -6.66 -9.84
CA HIS A 52 -2.90 -5.70 -9.61
C HIS A 52 -2.57 -4.78 -8.44
N LEU A 53 -2.04 -5.35 -7.37
CA LEU A 53 -1.67 -4.60 -6.18
C LEU A 53 -0.53 -3.62 -6.47
N VAL A 54 0.47 -4.05 -7.24
CA VAL A 54 1.58 -3.18 -7.65
C VAL A 54 1.05 -1.95 -8.40
N GLU A 55 0.12 -2.17 -9.33
CA GLU A 55 -0.49 -1.08 -10.08
C GLU A 55 -1.28 -0.16 -9.17
N GLU A 56 -1.99 -0.73 -8.21
CA GLU A 56 -2.78 0.05 -7.26
C GLU A 56 -1.88 0.95 -6.41
N VAL A 57 -0.73 0.43 -5.97
CA VAL A 57 0.23 1.22 -5.20
C VAL A 57 0.82 2.35 -6.05
N LYS A 58 1.16 2.06 -7.30
CA LYS A 58 1.68 3.07 -8.22
C LYS A 58 0.68 4.21 -8.41
N ASP A 59 -0.57 3.86 -8.63
CA ASP A 59 -1.63 4.84 -8.82
C ASP A 59 -1.81 5.69 -7.56
N ALA A 60 -1.74 5.06 -6.39
CA ALA A 60 -1.86 5.78 -5.12
C ALA A 60 -0.70 6.75 -4.92
N ILE A 61 0.52 6.36 -5.27
CA ILE A 61 1.66 7.25 -5.18
C ILE A 61 1.43 8.50 -6.02
N SER A 62 1.02 8.34 -7.26
CA SER A 62 0.74 9.48 -8.14
C SER A 62 -0.37 10.37 -7.59
N TYR A 63 -1.39 9.74 -7.01
CA TYR A 63 -2.55 10.46 -6.50
C TYR A 63 -2.21 11.31 -5.27
N PHE A 64 -1.34 10.81 -4.39
CA PHE A 64 -1.09 11.45 -3.11
C PHE A 64 0.22 12.23 -3.02
N GLU A 65 1.11 12.13 -4.01
CA GLU A 65 2.48 12.65 -3.87
C GLU A 65 2.56 14.16 -3.63
N VAL A 66 1.60 14.92 -4.10
CA VAL A 66 1.64 16.37 -3.98
C VAL A 66 1.19 16.83 -2.59
N GLU A 67 0.09 16.29 -2.11
CA GLU A 67 -0.55 16.76 -0.88
C GLU A 67 -0.20 15.99 0.37
N HIS A 68 0.30 14.75 0.21
CA HIS A 68 0.57 13.88 1.35
C HIS A 68 1.94 13.21 1.20
N PRO A 69 3.02 13.98 1.34
CA PRO A 69 4.36 13.43 1.12
C PRO A 69 4.77 12.32 2.08
N ARG A 70 4.31 12.37 3.33
CA ARG A 70 4.60 11.29 4.29
C ARG A 70 3.97 9.99 3.88
N LEU A 71 2.71 10.07 3.45
CA LEU A 71 1.99 8.91 2.96
C LEU A 71 2.69 8.33 1.73
N THR A 72 3.14 9.20 0.85
CA THR A 72 3.87 8.78 -0.36
C THR A 72 5.13 8.02 -0.01
N GLY A 73 5.85 8.46 1.04
CA GLY A 73 7.02 7.75 1.53
C GLY A 73 6.70 6.33 1.96
N ILE A 74 5.59 6.16 2.69
CA ILE A 74 5.13 4.84 3.12
C ILE A 74 4.76 3.98 1.90
N LEU A 75 4.09 4.57 0.92
CA LEU A 75 3.71 3.86 -0.30
C LEU A 75 4.92 3.44 -1.11
N ASN A 76 5.97 4.26 -1.14
CA ASN A 76 7.23 3.90 -1.79
C ASN A 76 7.90 2.71 -1.10
N ASP A 77 7.91 2.69 0.22
CA ASP A 77 8.45 1.56 0.98
C ASP A 77 7.67 0.30 0.66
N LEU A 78 6.36 0.43 0.55
CA LEU A 78 5.49 -0.67 0.20
C LEU A 78 5.79 -1.20 -1.19
N MET A 79 6.00 -0.29 -2.15
CA MET A 79 6.35 -0.67 -3.51
C MET A 79 7.66 -1.46 -3.53
N MET A 80 8.65 -1.04 -2.75
CA MET A 80 9.92 -1.73 -2.67
C MET A 80 9.75 -3.13 -2.06
N ALA A 81 8.95 -3.24 -1.02
CA ALA A 81 8.68 -4.54 -0.40
C ALA A 81 7.99 -5.49 -1.37
N LEU A 82 7.01 -4.99 -2.11
CA LEU A 82 6.30 -5.79 -3.11
C LEU A 82 7.24 -6.22 -4.23
N SER A 83 8.14 -5.33 -4.66
CA SER A 83 9.11 -5.65 -5.71
C SER A 83 10.07 -6.74 -5.24
N SER A 84 10.42 -6.73 -3.96
CA SER A 84 11.32 -7.73 -3.41
C SER A 84 10.67 -9.11 -3.27
N MET A 85 9.35 -9.17 -3.12
CA MET A 85 8.58 -10.42 -3.14
C MET A 85 8.34 -10.90 -4.56
N GLY A 86 8.69 -10.07 -5.50
CA GLY A 86 8.26 -10.09 -6.85
C GLY A 86 8.34 -11.34 -7.62
N ILE A 87 8.04 -11.23 -8.75
CA ILE A 87 7.83 -12.18 -9.79
C ILE A 87 9.12 -12.29 -10.58
#